data_125ae3f042eef5cc2d96a68b40014a56
#
_entry.id   125ae3f042eef5cc2d96a68b40014a56
#
_cell.length_a   1.000
_cell.length_b   1.000
_cell.length_c   1.000
_cell.angle_alpha   90.00
_cell.angle_beta   90.00
_cell.angle_gamma   90.00
#
_symmetry.space_group_name_H-M   'P 1'
#
loop_
_entity.id
_entity.type
_entity.pdbx_description
1 polymer ?
#
loop_
_entity_poly.entity_id
_entity_poly.type
_entity_poly.pdbx_seq_one_letter_code
_entity_poly.pdbx_strand_id
1 'polypeptide(L)'
;VAMACLCAGIAAGANLIAVTAFDDATSQLNGNLKAASKDDADLSTLSALQQKADARFADAAAWSALLLPQVKNVIDTNASVSATLTERINAQLQKQQNTETSNAQTTPGSDGNAKQSGGLTQEQRKQVDDLLKSNQQSNSQNGSKGGKGKSSSNTNSTTKPW
;
A
#
# COMPACT_ATOMS: atom_id res chain seq x y z
N VAL A 1 8.52 30.97 27.90
CA VAL A 1 7.30 30.11 27.90
C VAL A 1 6.60 30.16 26.55
N ALA A 2 6.38 31.35 25.94
CA ALA A 2 5.68 31.46 24.64
C ALA A 2 6.37 30.72 23.49
N MET A 3 7.70 30.77 23.39
CA MET A 3 8.48 30.06 22.38
C MET A 3 8.35 28.53 22.50
N ALA A 4 8.33 27.98 23.71
CA ALA A 4 8.19 26.54 23.93
C ALA A 4 6.80 26.05 23.53
N CYS A 5 5.74 26.82 23.75
CA CYS A 5 4.39 26.50 23.33
C CYS A 5 4.22 26.51 21.80
N LEU A 6 4.90 27.45 21.10
CA LEU A 6 4.91 27.52 19.65
C LEU A 6 5.59 26.27 19.02
N CYS A 7 6.76 25.88 19.55
CA CYS A 7 7.46 24.68 19.05
C CYS A 7 6.64 23.39 19.29
N ALA A 8 5.97 23.28 20.43
CA ALA A 8 5.11 22.12 20.73
C ALA A 8 3.89 22.06 19.79
N GLY A 9 3.30 23.22 19.46
CA GLY A 9 2.19 23.32 18.52
C GLY A 9 2.56 22.92 17.09
N ILE A 10 3.75 23.31 16.61
CA ILE A 10 4.26 22.93 15.28
C ILE A 10 4.53 21.43 15.22
N ALA A 11 5.16 20.84 16.24
CA ALA A 11 5.42 19.41 16.27
C ALA A 11 4.13 18.58 16.30
N ALA A 12 3.12 19.01 17.06
CA ALA A 12 1.83 18.34 17.09
C ALA A 12 1.10 18.42 15.74
N GLY A 13 1.12 19.61 15.09
CA GLY A 13 0.55 19.81 13.78
C GLY A 13 1.23 18.97 12.69
N ALA A 14 2.54 18.91 12.69
CA ALA A 14 3.32 18.10 11.76
C ALA A 14 3.00 16.60 11.89
N ASN A 15 2.88 16.09 13.12
CA ASN A 15 2.51 14.69 13.36
C ASN A 15 1.11 14.39 12.85
N LEU A 16 0.13 15.30 13.03
CA LEU A 16 -1.23 15.09 12.52
C LEU A 16 -1.26 15.06 10.99
N ILE A 17 -0.56 15.96 10.32
CA ILE A 17 -0.47 16.00 8.85
C ILE A 17 0.22 14.71 8.34
N ALA A 18 1.32 14.30 8.96
CA ALA A 18 2.02 13.09 8.57
C ALA A 18 1.17 11.82 8.76
N VAL A 19 0.43 11.71 9.86
CA VAL A 19 -0.49 10.59 10.12
C VAL A 19 -1.60 10.54 9.06
N THR A 20 -2.22 11.68 8.75
CA THR A 20 -3.28 11.73 7.72
C THR A 20 -2.73 11.33 6.34
N ALA A 21 -1.58 11.87 5.94
CA ALA A 21 -0.94 11.49 4.68
C ALA A 21 -0.56 10.00 4.65
N PHE A 22 -0.11 9.46 5.78
CA PHE A 22 0.22 8.05 5.93
C PHE A 22 -1.02 7.15 5.84
N ASP A 23 -2.12 7.49 6.50
CA ASP A 23 -3.37 6.72 6.45
C ASP A 23 -3.92 6.66 5.03
N ASP A 24 -3.90 7.77 4.32
CA ASP A 24 -4.29 7.85 2.91
C ASP A 24 -3.37 7.00 2.02
N ALA A 25 -2.04 7.10 2.22
CA ALA A 25 -1.07 6.32 1.47
C ALA A 25 -1.24 4.81 1.72
N THR A 26 -1.45 4.42 2.99
CA THR A 26 -1.66 3.02 3.39
C THR A 26 -2.95 2.45 2.82
N SER A 27 -4.03 3.22 2.85
CA SER A 27 -5.31 2.84 2.24
C SER A 27 -5.15 2.59 0.74
N GLN A 28 -4.45 3.50 0.05
CA GLN A 28 -4.17 3.40 -1.37
C GLN A 28 -3.27 2.20 -1.70
N LEU A 29 -2.21 1.98 -0.92
CA LEU A 29 -1.33 0.81 -1.05
C LEU A 29 -2.11 -0.51 -0.89
N ASN A 30 -2.96 -0.62 0.13
CA ASN A 30 -3.78 -1.81 0.34
C ASN A 30 -4.76 -2.04 -0.83
N GLY A 31 -5.32 -0.98 -1.39
CA GLY A 31 -6.15 -1.03 -2.61
C GLY A 31 -5.35 -1.53 -3.82
N ASN A 32 -4.14 -1.00 -4.01
CA ASN A 32 -3.25 -1.38 -5.11
C ASN A 32 -2.77 -2.83 -4.99
N LEU A 33 -2.42 -3.30 -3.77
CA LEU A 33 -2.06 -4.70 -3.51
C LEU A 33 -3.21 -5.64 -3.87
N LYS A 34 -4.45 -5.30 -3.46
CA LYS A 34 -5.65 -6.08 -3.82
C LYS A 34 -5.94 -6.05 -5.32
N ALA A 35 -5.68 -4.94 -6.00
CA ALA A 35 -5.86 -4.84 -7.45
C ALA A 35 -4.78 -5.66 -8.18
N ALA A 36 -3.54 -5.63 -7.71
CA ALA A 36 -2.42 -6.38 -8.28
C ALA A 36 -2.57 -7.90 -8.15
N SER A 37 -3.29 -8.38 -7.13
CA SER A 37 -3.53 -9.82 -6.93
C SER A 37 -4.56 -10.42 -7.88
N LYS A 38 -5.29 -9.62 -8.66
CA LYS A 38 -6.27 -10.09 -9.63
C LYS A 38 -5.61 -10.61 -10.91
N ASP A 39 -6.27 -11.58 -11.56
CA ASP A 39 -5.81 -12.19 -12.82
C ASP A 39 -5.80 -11.20 -13.99
N ASP A 40 -6.72 -10.26 -13.99
CA ASP A 40 -6.98 -9.26 -15.02
C ASP A 40 -6.53 -7.85 -14.64
N ALA A 41 -5.55 -7.73 -13.75
CA ALA A 41 -5.06 -6.44 -13.28
C ALA A 41 -4.55 -5.58 -14.44
N ASP A 42 -5.08 -4.37 -14.59
CA ASP A 42 -4.53 -3.37 -15.50
C ASP A 42 -3.27 -2.75 -14.86
N LEU A 43 -2.11 -3.23 -15.33
CA LEU A 43 -0.82 -2.82 -14.78
C LEU A 43 -0.48 -1.35 -15.09
N SER A 44 -0.99 -0.79 -16.19
CA SER A 44 -0.73 0.62 -16.53
C SER A 44 -1.47 1.55 -15.59
N THR A 45 -2.75 1.31 -15.38
CA THR A 45 -3.55 2.03 -14.38
C THR A 45 -2.98 1.83 -12.96
N LEU A 46 -2.59 0.59 -12.64
CA LEU A 46 -2.02 0.26 -11.34
C LEU A 46 -0.68 0.96 -11.10
N SER A 47 0.17 1.09 -12.13
CA SER A 47 1.43 1.84 -12.04
C SER A 47 1.19 3.32 -11.70
N ALA A 48 0.21 3.95 -12.34
CA ALA A 48 -0.13 5.34 -12.06
C ALA A 48 -0.67 5.53 -10.62
N LEU A 49 -1.53 4.61 -10.15
CA LEU A 49 -2.05 4.63 -8.78
C LEU A 49 -0.93 4.38 -7.75
N GLN A 50 0.02 3.51 -8.08
CA GLN A 50 1.14 3.18 -7.21
C GLN A 50 2.11 4.36 -7.08
N GLN A 51 2.43 5.06 -8.18
CA GLN A 51 3.22 6.29 -8.13
C GLN A 51 2.60 7.34 -7.21
N LYS A 52 1.26 7.44 -7.20
CA LYS A 52 0.55 8.33 -6.29
C LYS A 52 0.66 7.90 -4.83
N ALA A 53 0.63 6.60 -4.54
CA ALA A 53 0.87 6.07 -3.20
C ALA A 53 2.31 6.35 -2.73
N ASP A 54 3.29 6.11 -3.59
CA ASP A 54 4.72 6.37 -3.31
C ASP A 54 4.97 7.85 -3.01
N ALA A 55 4.36 8.77 -3.78
CA ALA A 55 4.46 10.20 -3.53
C ALA A 55 3.90 10.58 -2.16
N ARG A 56 2.77 9.99 -1.73
CA ARG A 56 2.18 10.25 -0.41
C ARG A 56 3.03 9.69 0.74
N PHE A 57 3.67 8.53 0.55
CA PHE A 57 4.65 8.05 1.53
C PHE A 57 5.87 8.95 1.62
N ALA A 58 6.34 9.49 0.49
CA ALA A 58 7.42 10.47 0.48
C ALA A 58 7.03 11.77 1.21
N ASP A 59 5.81 12.27 1.01
CA ASP A 59 5.28 13.42 1.74
C ASP A 59 5.21 13.16 3.25
N ALA A 60 4.70 11.97 3.66
CA ALA A 60 4.69 11.60 5.08
C ALA A 60 6.11 11.50 5.66
N ALA A 61 7.06 10.95 4.90
CA ALA A 61 8.46 10.80 5.32
C ALA A 61 9.22 12.14 5.38
N ALA A 62 8.79 13.17 4.64
CA ALA A 62 9.41 14.51 4.67
C ALA A 62 9.38 15.13 6.08
N TRP A 63 8.42 14.74 6.91
CA TRP A 63 8.29 15.17 8.30
C TRP A 63 9.06 14.28 9.30
N SER A 64 9.84 13.30 8.83
CA SER A 64 10.46 12.25 9.64
C SER A 64 11.29 12.76 10.83
N ALA A 65 11.90 13.94 10.74
CA ALA A 65 12.66 14.56 11.82
C ALA A 65 11.80 15.00 13.03
N LEU A 66 10.49 15.20 12.78
CA LEU A 66 9.52 15.64 13.81
C LEU A 66 8.60 14.51 14.26
N LEU A 67 8.70 13.33 13.63
CA LEU A 67 7.83 12.19 13.93
C LEU A 67 8.31 11.40 15.14
N LEU A 68 7.38 10.84 15.88
CA LEU A 68 7.69 9.84 16.89
C LEU A 68 8.32 8.60 16.22
N PRO A 69 9.30 7.95 16.86
CA PRO A 69 10.00 6.79 16.28
C PRO A 69 9.06 5.66 15.83
N GLN A 70 7.96 5.44 16.55
CA GLN A 70 6.97 4.42 16.20
C GLN A 70 6.24 4.76 14.89
N VAL A 71 5.86 6.03 14.72
CA VAL A 71 5.19 6.52 13.50
C VAL A 71 6.15 6.42 12.31
N LYS A 72 7.39 6.88 12.50
CA LYS A 72 8.42 6.77 11.48
C LYS A 72 8.63 5.33 11.01
N ASN A 73 8.79 4.37 11.93
CA ASN A 73 9.00 2.97 11.58
C ASN A 73 7.85 2.38 10.75
N VAL A 74 6.61 2.78 11.04
CA VAL A 74 5.44 2.30 10.27
C VAL A 74 5.41 2.91 8.87
N ILE A 75 5.72 4.20 8.75
CA ILE A 75 5.85 4.88 7.45
C ILE A 75 6.93 4.19 6.61
N ASP A 76 8.12 3.99 7.17
CA ASP A 76 9.26 3.36 6.48
C ASP A 76 8.91 1.92 6.02
N THR A 77 8.21 1.14 6.86
CA THR A 77 7.79 -0.22 6.52
C THR A 77 6.80 -0.23 5.36
N ASN A 78 5.76 0.61 5.42
CA ASN A 78 4.75 0.67 4.35
C ASN A 78 5.33 1.25 3.06
N ALA A 79 6.22 2.24 3.15
CA ALA A 79 6.94 2.77 1.99
C ALA A 79 7.80 1.70 1.30
N SER A 80 8.46 0.82 2.08
CA SER A 80 9.22 -0.31 1.53
C SER A 80 8.32 -1.33 0.80
N VAL A 81 7.16 -1.64 1.36
CA VAL A 81 6.16 -2.50 0.68
C VAL A 81 5.67 -1.85 -0.61
N SER A 82 5.42 -0.53 -0.57
CA SER A 82 5.00 0.26 -1.73
C SER A 82 6.06 0.21 -2.84
N ALA A 83 7.32 0.47 -2.53
CA ALA A 83 8.44 0.40 -3.47
C ALA A 83 8.57 -0.99 -4.11
N THR A 84 8.43 -2.05 -3.31
CA THR A 84 8.47 -3.44 -3.80
C THR A 84 7.35 -3.72 -4.80
N LEU A 85 6.14 -3.21 -4.55
CA LEU A 85 5.02 -3.35 -5.50
C LEU A 85 5.30 -2.57 -6.79
N THR A 86 5.82 -1.35 -6.70
CA THR A 86 6.21 -0.50 -7.84
C THR A 86 7.22 -1.22 -8.74
N GLU A 87 8.26 -1.79 -8.16
CA GLU A 87 9.27 -2.56 -8.92
C GLU A 87 8.66 -3.75 -9.67
N ARG A 88 7.75 -4.49 -9.05
CA ARG A 88 7.10 -5.65 -9.68
C ARG A 88 6.20 -5.25 -10.84
N ILE A 89 5.40 -4.20 -10.66
CA ILE A 89 4.53 -3.67 -11.72
C ILE A 89 5.39 -3.23 -12.91
N ASN A 90 6.43 -2.45 -12.65
CA ASN A 90 7.31 -1.93 -13.71
C ASN A 90 8.05 -3.05 -14.43
N ALA A 91 8.58 -4.05 -13.72
CA ALA A 91 9.24 -5.21 -14.31
C ALA A 91 8.28 -6.01 -15.22
N GLN A 92 7.02 -6.14 -14.84
CA GLN A 92 6.03 -6.84 -15.66
C GLN A 92 5.61 -6.03 -16.88
N LEU A 93 5.44 -4.71 -16.75
CA LEU A 93 5.16 -3.81 -17.88
C LEU A 93 6.29 -3.85 -18.91
N GLN A 94 7.55 -3.81 -18.46
CA GLN A 94 8.71 -3.94 -19.36
C GLN A 94 8.72 -5.27 -20.10
N LYS A 95 8.38 -6.38 -19.44
CA LYS A 95 8.28 -7.69 -20.10
C LYS A 95 7.19 -7.71 -21.17
N GLN A 96 6.03 -7.10 -20.91
CA GLN A 96 4.94 -6.99 -21.89
C GLN A 96 5.39 -6.20 -23.12
N GLN A 97 6.00 -5.02 -22.94
CA GLN A 97 6.50 -4.20 -24.02
C GLN A 97 7.57 -4.90 -24.87
N ASN A 98 8.50 -5.62 -24.24
CA ASN A 98 9.52 -6.37 -24.95
C ASN A 98 8.94 -7.54 -25.76
N THR A 99 7.88 -8.18 -25.28
CA THR A 99 7.20 -9.27 -25.99
C THR A 99 6.43 -8.74 -27.20
N GLU A 100 5.77 -7.60 -27.08
CA GLU A 100 5.07 -6.95 -28.20
C GLU A 100 6.05 -6.52 -29.31
N THR A 101 7.19 -5.96 -28.93
CA THR A 101 8.22 -5.53 -29.88
C THR A 101 8.84 -6.73 -30.61
N SER A 102 9.01 -7.86 -29.94
CA SER A 102 9.55 -9.09 -30.53
C SER A 102 8.57 -9.78 -31.48
N ASN A 103 7.26 -9.70 -31.23
CA ASN A 103 6.21 -10.27 -32.09
C ASN A 103 5.93 -9.43 -33.35
N ALA A 104 6.28 -8.14 -33.33
CA ALA A 104 6.11 -7.28 -34.52
C ALA A 104 7.11 -7.62 -35.66
N GLN A 105 8.11 -8.47 -35.40
CA GLN A 105 9.17 -8.83 -36.36
C GLN A 105 9.02 -10.25 -36.95
N THR A 106 7.98 -11.00 -36.62
CA THR A 106 7.72 -12.34 -37.18
C THR A 106 6.41 -12.38 -37.94
N THR A 107 6.47 -12.81 -39.20
CA THR A 107 5.47 -13.03 -40.23
C THR A 107 4.14 -13.65 -39.73
N PRO A 108 2.97 -13.38 -40.39
CA PRO A 108 1.67 -13.86 -39.98
C PRO A 108 1.52 -15.36 -40.33
N GLY A 109 1.39 -16.17 -39.33
CA GLY A 109 1.05 -17.58 -39.54
C GLY A 109 1.39 -18.48 -38.37
N SER A 110 0.63 -18.43 -37.29
CA SER A 110 0.33 -19.60 -36.47
C SER A 110 -0.72 -19.25 -35.42
N ASP A 111 -1.88 -19.90 -35.51
CA ASP A 111 -2.93 -19.91 -34.49
C ASP A 111 -2.36 -20.40 -33.16
N GLY A 112 -2.15 -19.51 -32.24
CA GLY A 112 -1.79 -19.79 -30.85
C GLY A 112 -2.51 -18.82 -29.94
N ASN A 113 -3.74 -19.15 -29.54
CA ASN A 113 -4.57 -18.43 -28.59
C ASN A 113 -3.94 -18.45 -27.19
N ALA A 114 -2.81 -17.77 -27.02
CA ALA A 114 -2.29 -17.40 -25.72
C ALA A 114 -2.99 -16.10 -25.31
N LYS A 115 -4.08 -16.20 -24.53
CA LYS A 115 -4.61 -15.07 -23.77
C LYS A 115 -3.47 -14.52 -22.93
N GLN A 116 -2.81 -13.48 -23.44
CA GLN A 116 -1.83 -12.72 -22.68
C GLN A 116 -2.60 -12.00 -21.57
N SER A 117 -2.65 -12.64 -20.40
CA SER A 117 -3.21 -12.05 -19.20
C SER A 117 -2.40 -10.79 -18.88
N GLY A 118 -3.03 -9.63 -19.01
CA GLY A 118 -2.37 -8.32 -18.82
C GLY A 118 -1.86 -8.06 -17.40
N GLY A 119 -2.10 -8.97 -16.44
CA GLY A 119 -1.75 -8.84 -15.04
C GLY A 119 -0.41 -9.46 -14.66
N LEU A 120 -0.15 -9.48 -13.35
CA LEU A 120 1.01 -10.16 -12.76
C LEU A 120 0.91 -11.67 -12.94
N THR A 121 2.07 -12.35 -13.02
CA THR A 121 2.11 -13.82 -13.05
C THR A 121 1.55 -14.41 -11.76
N GLN A 122 1.13 -15.67 -11.78
CA GLN A 122 0.55 -16.35 -10.61
C GLN A 122 1.50 -16.32 -9.41
N GLU A 123 2.80 -16.48 -9.63
CA GLU A 123 3.80 -16.40 -8.57
C GLU A 123 3.95 -14.99 -8.00
N GLN A 124 3.98 -13.97 -8.86
CA GLN A 124 4.03 -12.57 -8.44
C GLN A 124 2.78 -12.18 -7.64
N ARG A 125 1.60 -12.65 -8.04
CA ARG A 125 0.34 -12.44 -7.30
C ARG A 125 0.38 -13.05 -5.91
N LYS A 126 0.88 -14.29 -5.78
CA LYS A 126 1.06 -14.93 -4.47
C LYS A 126 1.97 -14.09 -3.56
N GLN A 127 3.07 -13.59 -4.11
CA GLN A 127 3.98 -12.71 -3.37
C GLN A 127 3.32 -11.36 -3.00
N VAL A 128 2.42 -10.83 -3.82
CA VAL A 128 1.64 -9.63 -3.52
C VAL A 128 0.63 -9.91 -2.40
N ASP A 129 -0.03 -11.06 -2.41
CA ASP A 129 -0.92 -11.48 -1.33
C ASP A 129 -0.17 -11.63 0.01
N ASP A 130 1.04 -12.16 -0.02
CA ASP A 130 1.89 -12.26 1.17
C ASP A 130 2.30 -10.86 1.69
N LEU A 131 2.63 -9.93 0.78
CA LEU A 131 2.87 -8.53 1.14
C LEU A 131 1.63 -7.87 1.75
N LEU A 132 0.45 -8.10 1.19
CA LEU A 132 -0.81 -7.57 1.71
C LEU A 132 -1.07 -8.08 3.13
N LYS A 133 -0.92 -9.37 3.38
CA LYS A 133 -1.09 -9.98 4.70
C LYS A 133 -0.09 -9.42 5.71
N SER A 134 1.18 -9.35 5.33
CA SER A 134 2.24 -8.79 6.18
C SER A 134 1.98 -7.33 6.52
N ASN A 135 1.57 -6.52 5.54
CA ASN A 135 1.25 -5.11 5.74
C ASN A 135 0.05 -4.91 6.68
N GLN A 136 -1.00 -5.69 6.51
CA GLN A 136 -2.17 -5.66 7.40
C GLN A 136 -1.82 -6.06 8.83
N GLN A 137 -0.99 -7.08 9.01
CA GLN A 137 -0.56 -7.53 10.33
C GLN A 137 0.29 -6.48 11.04
N SER A 138 1.22 -5.83 10.35
CA SER A 138 2.06 -4.76 10.89
C SER A 138 1.24 -3.55 11.33
N ASN A 139 0.26 -3.16 10.53
CA ASN A 139 -0.62 -2.04 10.85
C ASN A 139 -1.55 -2.34 12.03
N SER A 140 -2.04 -3.58 12.16
CA SER A 140 -2.90 -4.01 13.27
C SER A 140 -2.15 -4.04 14.61
N GLN A 141 -0.88 -4.44 14.63
CA GLN A 141 -0.07 -4.48 15.85
C GLN A 141 0.28 -3.08 16.37
N ASN A 142 0.41 -2.13 15.48
CA ASN A 142 0.78 -0.75 15.85
C ASN A 142 -0.42 0.06 16.34
N GLY A 143 -1.62 -0.19 15.83
CA GLY A 143 -2.88 0.41 16.30
C GLY A 143 -3.28 -0.02 17.71
N SER A 144 -2.80 -1.18 18.19
CA SER A 144 -3.17 -1.74 19.51
C SER A 144 -2.36 -1.20 20.69
N LYS A 145 -1.26 -0.47 20.46
CA LYS A 145 -0.40 0.08 21.53
C LYS A 145 -0.75 1.50 21.99
N GLY A 146 -1.68 2.18 21.31
CA GLY A 146 -2.00 3.60 21.56
C GLY A 146 -3.30 3.88 22.29
N GLY A 147 -4.05 2.88 22.76
CA GLY A 147 -5.37 3.13 23.37
C GLY A 147 -5.77 2.15 24.45
N LYS A 148 -5.21 2.26 25.65
CA LYS A 148 -5.79 1.64 26.85
C LYS A 148 -6.91 2.53 27.38
N GLY A 149 -7.95 2.72 26.57
CA GLY A 149 -9.25 3.22 27.01
C GLY A 149 -10.15 2.03 27.26
N LYS A 150 -10.37 1.68 28.53
CA LYS A 150 -11.39 0.74 28.99
C LYS A 150 -12.75 1.26 28.50
N SER A 151 -13.31 0.66 27.45
CA SER A 151 -14.74 0.68 27.21
C SER A 151 -15.25 -0.75 27.33
N SER A 152 -15.72 -1.06 28.52
CA SER A 152 -16.51 -2.24 28.82
C SER A 152 -17.92 -1.99 28.28
N SER A 153 -18.23 -2.48 27.10
CA SER A 153 -19.61 -2.64 26.66
C SER A 153 -19.99 -4.12 26.73
N ASN A 154 -20.52 -4.48 27.90
CA ASN A 154 -21.23 -5.71 28.13
C ASN A 154 -22.56 -5.64 27.34
N THR A 155 -22.63 -6.19 26.14
CA THR A 155 -23.90 -6.44 25.46
C THR A 155 -24.33 -7.86 25.72
N ASN A 156 -25.13 -8.01 26.79
CA ASN A 156 -25.90 -9.19 27.08
C ASN A 156 -26.99 -9.33 26.02
N SER A 157 -26.77 -10.20 25.04
CA SER A 157 -27.77 -10.59 24.06
C SER A 157 -28.71 -11.61 24.68
N THR A 158 -29.83 -11.16 25.19
CA THR A 158 -30.96 -12.01 25.58
C THR A 158 -31.69 -12.47 24.32
N THR A 159 -31.47 -13.69 23.93
CA THR A 159 -32.34 -14.44 23.01
C THR A 159 -33.70 -14.65 23.67
N LYS A 160 -34.77 -14.08 23.11
CA LYS A 160 -36.15 -14.42 23.41
C LYS A 160 -36.59 -15.57 22.53
N PRO A 161 -37.16 -16.64 23.06
CA PRO A 161 -37.79 -17.70 22.30
C PRO A 161 -39.25 -17.36 22.02
N TRP A 162 -39.60 -17.31 20.75
CA TRP A 162 -40.96 -17.48 20.20
C TRP A 162 -40.78 -18.05 18.80
#